data_392d5a2b040df2e55c32a9f7c5fed240
#
_entry.id   392d5a2b040df2e55c32a9f7c5fed240
#
_cell.length_a   1.000
_cell.length_b   1.000
_cell.length_c   1.000
_cell.angle_alpha   90.00
_cell.angle_beta   90.00
_cell.angle_gamma   90.00
#
_symmetry.space_group_name_H-M   'P 1'
#
loop_
_entity.id
_entity.type
_entity.pdbx_description
1 polymer ?
#
loop_
_entity_poly.entity_id
_entity_poly.type
_entity_poly.pdbx_seq_one_letter_code
_entity_poly.pdbx_strand_id
1 'polypeptide(L)'
;VDELVDQGAQAIVSSMAFGVDNSEPEQLVYQVCSEKGLPTTMASDITKLYGLTRRTRTAAINASILPKMLDTANSTEASIHEAGVMVPLMIMRGDGGVMAINEMKKRPVLTMLSGPAASVMGSLMYLRASNGVYFEVGGTTTNIGVIKNGRPAIDYSIVGGHSTYITSLDVRGMASYNGVI
;
A
#
# COMPACT_ATOMS: atom_id res chain seq x y z
N VAL A 1 7.18 -0.84 25.06
CA VAL A 1 7.36 0.16 23.99
C VAL A 1 8.69 0.86 24.18
N ASP A 2 8.98 1.40 25.36
CA ASP A 2 10.20 2.19 25.64
C ASP A 2 11.47 1.39 25.32
N GLU A 3 11.56 0.15 25.77
CA GLU A 3 12.69 -0.73 25.48
C GLU A 3 12.92 -0.91 23.98
N LEU A 4 11.85 -1.00 23.16
CA LEU A 4 11.97 -1.10 21.69
C LEU A 4 12.47 0.21 21.09
N VAL A 5 12.01 1.35 21.61
CA VAL A 5 12.49 2.68 21.18
C VAL A 5 13.96 2.86 21.50
N ASP A 6 14.38 2.48 22.70
CA ASP A 6 15.78 2.53 23.13
C ASP A 6 16.70 1.64 22.24
N GLN A 7 16.13 0.58 21.67
CA GLN A 7 16.79 -0.29 20.69
C GLN A 7 16.73 0.24 19.26
N GLY A 8 16.14 1.43 19.04
CA GLY A 8 16.10 2.11 17.74
C GLY A 8 14.86 1.82 16.90
N ALA A 9 13.77 1.30 17.46
CA ALA A 9 12.52 1.11 16.72
C ALA A 9 11.92 2.47 16.32
N GLN A 10 11.64 2.63 15.02
CA GLN A 10 11.05 3.85 14.45
C GLN A 10 9.55 3.69 14.16
N ALA A 11 9.04 2.49 14.17
CA ALA A 11 7.63 2.16 14.02
C ALA A 11 7.30 0.88 14.80
N ILE A 12 6.07 0.77 15.26
CA ILE A 12 5.59 -0.37 16.05
C ILE A 12 4.50 -1.12 15.29
N VAL A 13 4.50 -2.44 15.43
CA VAL A 13 3.41 -3.31 14.97
C VAL A 13 2.78 -3.98 16.17
N SER A 14 1.46 -3.89 16.29
CA SER A 14 0.70 -4.73 17.21
C SER A 14 -0.08 -5.79 16.43
N SER A 15 0.02 -7.04 16.86
CA SER A 15 -0.64 -8.16 16.19
C SER A 15 -1.00 -9.25 17.18
N MET A 16 -2.25 -9.69 17.15
CA MET A 16 -2.78 -10.74 18.03
C MET A 16 -3.51 -11.82 17.21
N ALA A 17 -3.51 -13.07 17.70
CA ALA A 17 -4.07 -14.22 16.97
C ALA A 17 -5.51 -13.98 16.51
N PHE A 18 -6.38 -13.51 17.38
CA PHE A 18 -7.79 -13.22 17.11
C PHE A 18 -8.11 -11.72 17.11
N GLY A 19 -7.13 -10.87 16.74
CA GLY A 19 -7.27 -9.42 16.71
C GLY A 19 -8.35 -8.92 15.73
N VAL A 20 -8.81 -9.77 14.80
CA VAL A 20 -9.93 -9.45 13.90
C VAL A 20 -11.28 -9.53 14.61
N ASP A 21 -11.40 -10.37 15.64
CA ASP A 21 -12.62 -10.53 16.45
C ASP A 21 -12.62 -9.56 17.63
N ASN A 22 -11.46 -9.40 18.28
CA ASN A 22 -11.26 -8.42 19.35
C ASN A 22 -9.94 -7.68 19.14
N SER A 23 -10.01 -6.42 18.74
CA SER A 23 -8.85 -5.57 18.49
C SER A 23 -8.44 -4.72 19.71
N GLU A 24 -9.12 -4.81 20.85
CA GLU A 24 -8.81 -3.99 22.04
C GLU A 24 -7.35 -4.04 22.47
N PRO A 25 -6.67 -5.21 22.52
CA PRO A 25 -5.26 -5.24 22.92
C PRO A 25 -4.35 -4.56 21.88
N GLU A 26 -4.67 -4.65 20.58
CA GLU A 26 -3.92 -3.94 19.54
C GLU A 26 -4.15 -2.43 19.64
N GLN A 27 -5.38 -1.99 19.96
CA GLN A 27 -5.74 -0.59 20.17
C GLN A 27 -5.03 0.02 21.38
N LEU A 28 -4.90 -0.73 22.49
CA LEU A 28 -4.17 -0.28 23.66
C LEU A 28 -2.69 0.03 23.33
N VAL A 29 -2.04 -0.88 22.59
CA VAL A 29 -0.67 -0.64 22.10
C VAL A 29 -0.61 0.60 21.20
N TYR A 30 -1.58 0.74 20.28
CA TYR A 30 -1.67 1.90 19.40
C TYR A 30 -1.79 3.21 20.18
N GLN A 31 -2.64 3.27 21.20
CA GLN A 31 -2.81 4.45 22.05
C GLN A 31 -1.51 4.85 22.76
N VAL A 32 -0.86 3.89 23.42
CA VAL A 32 0.42 4.11 24.12
C VAL A 32 1.50 4.63 23.16
N CYS A 33 1.56 4.08 21.94
CA CYS A 33 2.51 4.53 20.94
C CYS A 33 2.16 5.92 20.37
N SER A 34 0.87 6.18 20.16
CA SER A 34 0.38 7.48 19.68
C SER A 34 0.71 8.62 20.64
N GLU A 35 0.56 8.40 21.96
CA GLU A 35 0.95 9.36 23.00
C GLU A 35 2.45 9.70 22.96
N LYS A 36 3.27 8.77 22.47
CA LYS A 36 4.72 8.93 22.29
C LYS A 36 5.10 9.46 20.89
N GLY A 37 4.12 9.72 20.02
CA GLY A 37 4.37 10.14 18.63
C GLY A 37 4.98 9.07 17.73
N LEU A 38 4.84 7.78 18.09
CA LEU A 38 5.42 6.66 17.35
C LEU A 38 4.44 6.16 16.29
N PRO A 39 4.85 6.11 15.00
CA PRO A 39 4.06 5.48 13.94
C PRO A 39 3.75 4.03 14.28
N THR A 40 2.47 3.66 14.27
CA THR A 40 2.03 2.33 14.71
C THR A 40 1.05 1.73 13.74
N THR A 41 1.21 0.45 13.46
CA THR A 41 0.30 -0.35 12.63
C THR A 41 -0.37 -1.42 13.48
N MET A 42 -1.70 -1.40 13.55
CA MET A 42 -2.49 -2.52 14.06
C MET A 42 -2.74 -3.53 12.95
N ALA A 43 -2.40 -4.79 13.17
CA ALA A 43 -2.55 -5.82 12.15
C ALA A 43 -4.01 -6.06 11.78
N SER A 44 -4.94 -5.91 12.73
CA SER A 44 -6.38 -6.00 12.50
C SER A 44 -6.95 -4.88 11.63
N ASP A 45 -6.27 -3.72 11.52
CA ASP A 45 -6.69 -2.62 10.66
C ASP A 45 -6.18 -2.77 9.23
N ILE A 46 -5.07 -3.48 9.04
CA ILE A 46 -4.55 -3.75 7.69
C ILE A 46 -5.49 -4.66 6.92
N THR A 47 -5.98 -5.72 7.57
CA THR A 47 -6.93 -6.66 7.00
C THR A 47 -7.77 -7.32 8.08
N LYS A 48 -9.02 -7.59 7.76
CA LYS A 48 -9.94 -8.35 8.62
C LYS A 48 -9.90 -9.86 8.35
N LEU A 49 -8.89 -10.34 7.63
CA LEU A 49 -8.73 -11.76 7.33
C LEU A 49 -7.99 -12.48 8.46
N TYR A 50 -8.40 -13.72 8.71
CA TYR A 50 -7.70 -14.63 9.62
C TYR A 50 -6.31 -15.03 9.08
N GLY A 51 -5.47 -15.56 9.92
CA GLY A 51 -4.10 -15.97 9.57
C GLY A 51 -3.06 -15.04 10.17
N LEU A 52 -2.74 -15.30 11.44
CA LEU A 52 -1.82 -14.47 12.25
C LEU A 52 -0.51 -14.13 11.52
N THR A 53 0.21 -15.15 11.05
CA THR A 53 1.54 -14.95 10.43
C THR A 53 1.49 -14.06 9.19
N ARG A 54 0.51 -14.31 8.30
CA ARG A 54 0.37 -13.54 7.06
C ARG A 54 -0.10 -12.11 7.35
N ARG A 55 -1.01 -11.93 8.31
CA ARG A 55 -1.49 -10.62 8.74
C ARG A 55 -0.39 -9.81 9.41
N THR A 56 0.35 -10.42 10.36
CA THR A 56 1.49 -9.77 11.04
C THR A 56 2.57 -9.34 10.03
N ARG A 57 2.89 -10.20 9.08
CA ARG A 57 3.84 -9.86 8.00
C ARG A 57 3.37 -8.66 7.17
N THR A 58 2.10 -8.64 6.79
CA THR A 58 1.52 -7.52 6.04
C THR A 58 1.59 -6.23 6.86
N ALA A 59 1.29 -6.30 8.15
CA ALA A 59 1.41 -5.16 9.05
C ALA A 59 2.86 -4.70 9.25
N ALA A 60 3.81 -5.62 9.30
CA ALA A 60 5.23 -5.28 9.39
C ALA A 60 5.74 -4.56 8.14
N ILE A 61 5.31 -4.99 6.95
CA ILE A 61 5.61 -4.30 5.70
C ILE A 61 5.01 -2.88 5.72
N ASN A 62 3.76 -2.73 6.17
CA ASN A 62 3.13 -1.42 6.32
C ASN A 62 3.94 -0.51 7.26
N ALA A 63 4.30 -1.01 8.44
CA ALA A 63 5.05 -0.25 9.44
C ALA A 63 6.44 0.17 8.91
N SER A 64 7.11 -0.67 8.13
CA SER A 64 8.44 -0.39 7.58
C SER A 64 8.47 0.81 6.63
N ILE A 65 7.37 1.10 5.92
CA ILE A 65 7.27 2.23 5.00
C ILE A 65 6.51 3.42 5.59
N LEU A 66 5.82 3.21 6.73
CA LEU A 66 4.90 4.18 7.31
C LEU A 66 5.56 5.53 7.61
N PRO A 67 6.73 5.62 8.27
CA PRO A 67 7.34 6.92 8.59
C PRO A 67 7.59 7.76 7.34
N LYS A 68 8.25 7.17 6.34
CA LYS A 68 8.57 7.88 5.08
C LYS A 68 7.32 8.27 4.29
N MET A 69 6.31 7.42 4.30
CA MET A 69 5.05 7.71 3.60
C MET A 69 4.22 8.78 4.28
N LEU A 70 4.30 8.90 5.62
CA LEU A 70 3.71 10.01 6.36
C LEU A 70 4.35 11.34 5.98
N ASP A 71 5.69 11.41 5.92
CA ASP A 71 6.40 12.61 5.49
C ASP A 71 6.03 13.01 4.05
N THR A 72 5.99 12.04 3.15
CA THR A 72 5.60 12.27 1.76
C THR A 72 4.15 12.78 1.66
N ALA A 73 3.22 12.17 2.39
CA ALA A 73 1.81 12.58 2.40
C ALA A 73 1.65 14.00 2.90
N ASN A 74 2.27 14.32 4.04
CA ASN A 74 2.18 15.65 4.65
C ASN A 74 2.78 16.73 3.75
N SER A 75 3.94 16.47 3.15
CA SER A 75 4.59 17.41 2.21
C SER A 75 3.74 17.60 0.96
N THR A 76 3.14 16.54 0.42
CA THR A 76 2.25 16.62 -0.75
C THR A 76 0.99 17.44 -0.44
N GLU A 77 0.34 17.19 0.69
CA GLU A 77 -0.83 17.99 1.10
C GLU A 77 -0.48 19.46 1.28
N ALA A 78 0.64 19.76 1.95
CA ALA A 78 1.08 21.14 2.13
C ALA A 78 1.30 21.85 0.78
N SER A 79 2.03 21.22 -0.14
CA SER A 79 2.30 21.81 -1.47
C SER A 79 1.03 22.03 -2.29
N ILE A 80 0.06 21.13 -2.20
CA ILE A 80 -1.23 21.26 -2.91
C ILE A 80 -2.07 22.38 -2.31
N HIS A 81 -2.09 22.52 -0.98
CA HIS A 81 -2.79 23.62 -0.30
C HIS A 81 -2.14 24.97 -0.59
N GLU A 82 -0.81 25.04 -0.60
CA GLU A 82 -0.07 26.25 -1.00
C GLU A 82 -0.37 26.68 -2.45
N ALA A 83 -0.63 25.71 -3.33
CA ALA A 83 -1.07 25.99 -4.70
C ALA A 83 -2.56 26.41 -4.79
N GLY A 84 -3.26 26.54 -3.66
CA GLY A 84 -4.67 26.98 -3.60
C GLY A 84 -5.68 25.88 -3.92
N VAL A 85 -5.27 24.63 -3.99
CA VAL A 85 -6.17 23.49 -4.25
C VAL A 85 -6.73 22.95 -2.94
N MET A 86 -8.02 23.11 -2.71
CA MET A 86 -8.70 22.77 -1.45
C MET A 86 -9.60 21.51 -1.55
N VAL A 87 -9.53 20.79 -2.66
CA VAL A 87 -10.30 19.53 -2.84
C VAL A 87 -9.64 18.37 -2.13
N PRO A 88 -10.40 17.34 -1.72
CA PRO A 88 -9.83 16.14 -1.11
C PRO A 88 -8.81 15.46 -2.02
N LEU A 89 -7.64 15.16 -1.47
CA LEU A 89 -6.58 14.46 -2.19
C LEU A 89 -6.86 12.95 -2.17
N MET A 90 -6.97 12.38 -3.36
CA MET A 90 -7.20 10.95 -3.57
C MET A 90 -5.92 10.28 -4.08
N ILE A 91 -5.60 9.14 -3.52
CA ILE A 91 -4.38 8.38 -3.81
C ILE A 91 -4.76 7.07 -4.51
N MET A 92 -4.07 6.75 -5.60
CA MET A 92 -4.25 5.48 -6.31
C MET A 92 -3.73 4.31 -5.46
N ARG A 93 -4.49 3.21 -5.47
CA ARG A 93 -4.12 1.95 -4.84
C ARG A 93 -3.53 0.98 -5.87
N GLY A 94 -2.77 0.00 -5.39
CA GLY A 94 -2.21 -1.05 -6.23
C GLY A 94 -3.24 -1.98 -6.88
N ASP A 95 -4.46 -2.06 -6.34
CA ASP A 95 -5.57 -2.83 -6.91
C ASP A 95 -6.40 -2.04 -7.96
N GLY A 96 -5.96 -0.83 -8.32
CA GLY A 96 -6.65 0.03 -9.28
C GLY A 96 -7.76 0.89 -8.68
N GLY A 97 -8.04 0.76 -7.38
CA GLY A 97 -8.95 1.64 -6.66
C GLY A 97 -8.28 2.95 -6.22
N VAL A 98 -9.05 3.80 -5.56
CA VAL A 98 -8.56 5.04 -4.95
C VAL A 98 -8.93 5.09 -3.47
N MET A 99 -8.15 5.84 -2.69
CA MET A 99 -8.43 6.10 -1.27
C MET A 99 -8.09 7.54 -0.92
N ALA A 100 -8.73 8.09 0.11
CA ALA A 100 -8.37 9.39 0.64
C ALA A 100 -6.96 9.35 1.24
N ILE A 101 -6.25 10.48 1.20
CA ILE A 101 -4.87 10.57 1.72
C ILE A 101 -4.80 10.19 3.22
N ASN A 102 -5.82 10.47 4.00
CA ASN A 102 -5.87 10.08 5.41
C ASN A 102 -5.91 8.55 5.62
N GLU A 103 -6.47 7.80 4.67
CA GLU A 103 -6.40 6.33 4.68
C GLU A 103 -5.01 5.84 4.25
N MET A 104 -4.38 6.52 3.30
CA MET A 104 -3.00 6.22 2.90
C MET A 104 -2.03 6.44 4.05
N LYS A 105 -2.22 7.46 4.87
CA LYS A 105 -1.43 7.72 6.08
C LYS A 105 -1.49 6.58 7.12
N LYS A 106 -2.57 5.80 7.14
CA LYS A 106 -2.72 4.62 8.01
C LYS A 106 -2.21 3.34 7.35
N ARG A 107 -2.49 3.18 6.07
CA ARG A 107 -2.25 1.95 5.30
C ARG A 107 -1.49 2.24 4.00
N PRO A 108 -0.27 2.84 4.08
CA PRO A 108 0.51 3.15 2.88
C PRO A 108 0.86 1.92 2.05
N VAL A 109 0.89 0.74 2.62
CA VAL A 109 1.12 -0.51 1.91
C VAL A 109 0.14 -0.75 0.75
N LEU A 110 -1.06 -0.17 0.80
CA LEU A 110 -2.05 -0.26 -0.29
C LEU A 110 -1.64 0.52 -1.54
N THR A 111 -0.62 1.40 -1.47
CA THR A 111 -0.07 2.12 -2.64
C THR A 111 0.98 1.32 -3.40
N MET A 112 1.36 0.14 -2.92
CA MET A 112 2.30 -0.71 -3.63
C MET A 112 1.77 -1.03 -5.03
N LEU A 113 2.64 -0.90 -6.05
CA LEU A 113 2.29 -1.07 -7.47
C LEU A 113 1.20 -0.11 -7.99
N SER A 114 0.95 1.01 -7.31
CA SER A 114 -0.06 2.00 -7.74
C SER A 114 0.28 2.68 -9.07
N GLY A 115 1.56 2.85 -9.40
CA GLY A 115 1.98 3.38 -10.71
C GLY A 115 1.51 2.51 -11.88
N PRO A 116 1.94 1.24 -11.96
CA PRO A 116 1.41 0.29 -12.95
C PRO A 116 -0.11 0.16 -12.92
N ALA A 117 -0.73 0.17 -11.73
CA ALA A 117 -2.18 0.12 -11.62
C ALA A 117 -2.86 1.33 -12.27
N ALA A 118 -2.33 2.53 -12.05
CA ALA A 118 -2.84 3.76 -12.67
C ALA A 118 -2.78 3.70 -14.20
N SER A 119 -1.67 3.21 -14.74
CA SER A 119 -1.48 3.06 -16.18
C SER A 119 -2.46 2.06 -16.80
N VAL A 120 -2.69 0.91 -16.15
CA VAL A 120 -3.68 -0.08 -16.60
C VAL A 120 -5.10 0.51 -16.56
N MET A 121 -5.47 1.15 -15.46
CA MET A 121 -6.81 1.74 -15.30
C MET A 121 -7.04 2.89 -16.28
N GLY A 122 -6.03 3.74 -16.52
CA GLY A 122 -6.08 4.80 -17.52
C GLY A 122 -6.28 4.25 -18.94
N SER A 123 -5.53 3.21 -19.29
CA SER A 123 -5.66 2.52 -20.58
C SER A 123 -7.04 1.90 -20.76
N LEU A 124 -7.58 1.24 -19.74
CA LEU A 124 -8.94 0.68 -19.76
C LEU A 124 -10.00 1.75 -19.98
N MET A 125 -9.92 2.87 -19.28
CA MET A 125 -10.86 3.97 -19.43
C MET A 125 -10.80 4.60 -20.82
N TYR A 126 -9.60 4.77 -21.36
CA TYR A 126 -9.39 5.39 -22.66
C TYR A 126 -9.77 4.47 -23.84
N LEU A 127 -9.26 3.23 -23.82
CA LEU A 127 -9.44 2.28 -24.93
C LEU A 127 -10.76 1.51 -24.84
N ARG A 128 -11.38 1.41 -23.67
CA ARG A 128 -12.57 0.59 -23.39
C ARG A 128 -12.40 -0.87 -23.87
N ALA A 129 -11.16 -1.37 -23.78
CA ALA A 129 -10.83 -2.70 -24.26
C ALA A 129 -11.44 -3.78 -23.35
N SER A 130 -12.08 -4.78 -23.97
CA SER A 130 -12.65 -5.90 -23.22
C SER A 130 -11.63 -6.99 -22.92
N ASN A 131 -10.71 -7.25 -23.84
CA ASN A 131 -9.65 -8.26 -23.69
C ASN A 131 -8.37 -7.74 -24.34
N GLY A 132 -7.23 -7.99 -23.70
CA GLY A 132 -5.95 -7.58 -24.26
C GLY A 132 -4.79 -7.79 -23.31
N VAL A 133 -3.61 -7.56 -23.83
CA VAL A 133 -2.38 -7.49 -23.06
C VAL A 133 -1.94 -6.03 -23.03
N TYR A 134 -1.63 -5.56 -21.86
CA TYR A 134 -1.14 -4.22 -21.61
C TYR A 134 0.38 -4.25 -21.46
N PHE A 135 1.04 -3.32 -22.12
CA PHE A 135 2.48 -3.10 -21.99
C PHE A 135 2.74 -1.64 -21.66
N GLU A 136 3.53 -1.41 -20.65
CA GLU A 136 4.09 -0.09 -20.31
C GLU A 136 5.62 -0.19 -20.35
N VAL A 137 6.23 0.42 -21.34
CA VAL A 137 7.68 0.41 -21.51
C VAL A 137 8.25 1.70 -20.94
N GLY A 138 8.93 1.61 -19.80
CA GLY A 138 9.63 2.71 -19.16
C GLY A 138 11.15 2.64 -19.35
N GLY A 139 11.85 3.64 -18.84
CA GLY A 139 13.32 3.70 -18.91
C GLY A 139 14.05 2.63 -18.07
N THR A 140 13.41 2.11 -17.03
CA THR A 140 13.99 1.15 -16.09
C THR A 140 13.24 -0.17 -16.03
N THR A 141 11.93 -0.16 -16.30
CA THR A 141 11.06 -1.33 -16.19
C THR A 141 10.06 -1.39 -17.32
N THR A 142 9.71 -2.59 -17.74
CA THR A 142 8.55 -2.87 -18.58
C THR A 142 7.52 -3.60 -17.74
N ASN A 143 6.32 -3.05 -17.65
CA ASN A 143 5.19 -3.64 -16.94
C ASN A 143 4.24 -4.30 -17.94
N ILE A 144 3.83 -5.53 -17.65
CA ILE A 144 2.93 -6.32 -18.51
C ILE A 144 1.74 -6.75 -17.68
N GLY A 145 0.55 -6.49 -18.17
CA GLY A 145 -0.70 -6.91 -17.52
C GLY A 145 -1.70 -7.49 -18.52
N VAL A 146 -2.63 -8.27 -18.01
CA VAL A 146 -3.69 -8.90 -18.79
C VAL A 146 -5.04 -8.32 -18.40
N ILE A 147 -5.82 -7.94 -19.39
CA ILE A 147 -7.20 -7.49 -19.25
C ILE A 147 -8.11 -8.59 -19.82
N LYS A 148 -9.07 -9.01 -19.02
CA LYS A 148 -10.06 -10.02 -19.43
C LYS A 148 -11.46 -9.56 -19.04
N ASN A 149 -12.37 -9.56 -20.01
CA ASN A 149 -13.76 -9.10 -19.83
C ASN A 149 -13.86 -7.68 -19.22
N GLY A 150 -13.03 -6.76 -19.68
CA GLY A 150 -13.00 -5.37 -19.22
C GLY A 150 -12.43 -5.18 -17.81
N ARG A 151 -11.75 -6.18 -17.25
CA ARG A 151 -11.17 -6.13 -15.90
C ARG A 151 -9.74 -6.61 -15.91
N PRO A 152 -8.82 -5.93 -15.22
CA PRO A 152 -7.50 -6.48 -14.95
C PRO A 152 -7.60 -7.61 -13.91
N ALA A 153 -6.67 -8.55 -13.96
CA ALA A 153 -6.53 -9.56 -12.92
C ALA A 153 -6.04 -8.91 -11.61
N ILE A 154 -6.58 -9.35 -10.49
CA ILE A 154 -6.18 -8.92 -9.14
C ILE A 154 -5.75 -10.16 -8.37
N ASP A 155 -4.61 -10.06 -7.69
CA ASP A 155 -4.09 -11.12 -6.82
C ASP A 155 -3.44 -10.52 -5.58
N TYR A 156 -3.10 -11.38 -4.62
CA TYR A 156 -2.33 -10.98 -3.45
C TYR A 156 -0.85 -10.79 -3.82
N SER A 157 -0.30 -9.65 -3.41
CA SER A 157 1.10 -9.32 -3.64
C SER A 157 2.04 -10.24 -2.85
N ILE A 158 3.13 -10.63 -3.49
CA ILE A 158 4.27 -11.30 -2.87
C ILE A 158 5.35 -10.24 -2.65
N VAL A 159 5.80 -10.08 -1.42
CA VAL A 159 6.83 -9.11 -1.05
C VAL A 159 8.00 -9.86 -0.41
N GLY A 160 9.20 -9.72 -0.95
CA GLY A 160 10.38 -10.43 -0.46
C GLY A 160 10.23 -11.96 -0.47
N GLY A 161 9.51 -12.53 -1.43
CA GLY A 161 9.20 -13.96 -1.52
C GLY A 161 8.08 -14.45 -0.60
N HIS A 162 7.41 -13.53 0.11
CA HIS A 162 6.37 -13.87 1.08
C HIS A 162 4.99 -13.37 0.67
N SER A 163 3.98 -14.24 0.75
CA SER A 163 2.58 -13.87 0.53
C SER A 163 2.10 -12.87 1.59
N THR A 164 1.37 -11.86 1.12
CA THR A 164 0.74 -10.82 1.95
C THR A 164 -0.77 -10.80 1.76
N TYR A 165 -1.48 -9.98 2.54
CA TYR A 165 -2.90 -9.67 2.32
C TYR A 165 -3.11 -8.36 1.55
N ILE A 166 -2.07 -7.87 0.87
CA ILE A 166 -2.15 -6.72 -0.01
C ILE A 166 -2.65 -7.19 -1.36
N THR A 167 -3.77 -6.66 -1.83
CA THR A 167 -4.24 -6.89 -3.20
C THR A 167 -3.61 -5.88 -4.15
N SER A 168 -3.17 -6.36 -5.30
CA SER A 168 -2.68 -5.52 -6.40
C SER A 168 -3.15 -6.09 -7.74
N LEU A 169 -3.09 -5.28 -8.78
CA LEU A 169 -3.24 -5.78 -10.14
C LEU A 169 -2.11 -6.80 -10.43
N ASP A 170 -2.44 -7.88 -11.11
CA ASP A 170 -1.44 -8.85 -11.57
C ASP A 170 -0.67 -8.25 -12.75
N VAL A 171 0.30 -7.41 -12.41
CA VAL A 171 1.22 -6.79 -13.35
C VAL A 171 2.59 -7.38 -13.12
N ARG A 172 3.19 -7.92 -14.18
CA ARG A 172 4.55 -8.47 -14.16
C ARG A 172 5.51 -7.40 -14.63
N GLY A 173 6.43 -7.01 -13.75
CA GLY A 173 7.51 -6.10 -14.08
C GLY A 173 8.75 -6.87 -14.51
N MET A 174 9.34 -6.46 -15.62
CA MET A 174 10.68 -6.89 -16.04
C MET A 174 11.62 -5.70 -16.02
N ALA A 175 12.83 -5.87 -15.50
CA ALA A 175 13.86 -4.86 -15.61
C ALA A 175 14.27 -4.70 -17.08
N SER A 176 14.17 -3.48 -17.62
CA SER A 176 14.74 -3.16 -18.92
C SER A 176 16.18 -2.68 -18.74
N TYR A 177 17.12 -3.38 -19.34
CA TYR A 177 18.52 -2.96 -19.31
C TYR A 177 18.73 -1.94 -20.45
N ASN A 178 19.11 -0.69 -20.11
CA ASN A 178 19.34 0.39 -21.06
C ASN A 178 18.17 0.70 -22.03
N GLY A 179 16.91 0.48 -21.63
CA GLY A 179 15.75 0.73 -22.49
C GLY A 179 15.62 -0.23 -23.68
N VAL A 180 16.40 -1.30 -23.71
CA VAL A 180 16.32 -2.37 -24.71
C VAL A 180 15.79 -3.62 -24.02
N ILE A 181 14.68 -4.17 -24.52
CA ILE A 181 14.12 -5.45 -24.10
C ILE A 181 14.95 -6.56 -24.75
#